data_e85ffa32de9d24d38ff28073ded61c9a
#
_entry.id   e85ffa32de9d24d38ff28073ded61c9a
#
_cell.length_a   1.000
_cell.length_b   1.000
_cell.length_c   1.000
_cell.angle_alpha   90.00
_cell.angle_beta   90.00
_cell.angle_gamma   90.00
#
_symmetry.space_group_name_H-M   'P 1'
#
loop_
_entity.id
_entity.type
_entity.pdbx_description
1 polymer ?
#
loop_
_entity_poly.entity_id
_entity_poly.type
_entity_poly.pdbx_seq_one_letter_code
_entity_poly.pdbx_strand_id
1 'polypeptide(L)'
;MKKIALSLTILLGALSASNATAFDGDVNAGKEKSATCAACHGPDGNAPVNIYPKLAGQHADYIYKQLTELKSGMTSGGKEGRMDPVMSAMAMPLNDQDMKDLAAYFSSLNMSEGATPKDVVDVGAMLYKAGDAERGIPACAACHGPRGNGSSLAKFPKISFQHPEYIKSQLEKFRDGTRHNDLNGMMHDIAIKLTDKDIEVLSKYLGGLH
;
A
#
# COMPACT_ATOMS: atom_id res chain seq x y z
N MET A 1 45.97 52.85 19.94
CA MET A 1 44.63 52.36 19.65
C MET A 1 44.73 51.29 18.55
N LYS A 2 44.71 50.00 18.92
CA LYS A 2 44.88 48.89 17.99
C LYS A 2 43.51 48.49 17.50
N LYS A 3 43.25 48.60 16.17
CA LYS A 3 42.02 48.14 15.54
C LYS A 3 42.12 46.62 15.30
N ILE A 4 41.30 45.84 15.99
CA ILE A 4 41.15 44.39 15.75
C ILE A 4 40.14 44.23 14.62
N ALA A 5 40.62 43.79 13.46
CA ALA A 5 39.75 43.38 12.35
C ALA A 5 39.26 41.93 12.60
N LEU A 6 37.97 41.80 12.80
CA LEU A 6 37.31 40.51 12.98
C LEU A 6 36.96 39.96 11.59
N SER A 7 37.73 39.00 11.11
CA SER A 7 37.46 38.32 9.83
C SER A 7 36.40 37.27 10.06
N LEU A 8 35.17 37.49 9.53
CA LEU A 8 34.05 36.56 9.54
C LEU A 8 34.22 35.56 8.37
N THR A 9 34.69 34.36 8.67
CA THR A 9 34.80 33.28 7.68
C THR A 9 33.44 32.60 7.56
N ILE A 10 32.72 32.89 6.47
CA ILE A 10 31.47 32.21 6.15
C ILE A 10 31.84 30.83 5.59
N LEU A 11 31.61 29.77 6.39
CA LEU A 11 31.72 28.39 5.97
C LEU A 11 30.47 28.06 5.13
N LEU A 12 30.59 28.11 3.79
CA LEU A 12 29.56 27.57 2.91
C LEU A 12 29.58 26.03 3.06
N GLY A 13 28.72 25.52 3.91
CA GLY A 13 28.40 24.10 3.95
C GLY A 13 27.70 23.72 2.65
N ALA A 14 28.35 22.92 1.80
CA ALA A 14 27.70 22.29 0.67
C ALA A 14 26.61 21.33 1.22
N LEU A 15 25.36 21.76 1.14
CA LEU A 15 24.22 20.81 1.32
C LEU A 15 24.32 19.79 0.19
N SER A 16 24.85 18.62 0.49
CA SER A 16 24.69 17.46 -0.36
C SER A 16 23.20 17.11 -0.35
N ALA A 17 22.48 17.56 -1.39
CA ALA A 17 21.14 17.05 -1.64
C ALA A 17 21.27 15.54 -1.85
N SER A 18 20.85 14.76 -0.87
CA SER A 18 20.66 13.33 -1.03
C SER A 18 19.60 13.17 -2.13
N ASN A 19 20.04 12.77 -3.32
CA ASN A 19 19.13 12.33 -4.37
C ASN A 19 18.35 11.14 -3.80
N ALA A 20 17.11 11.36 -3.39
CA ALA A 20 16.18 10.25 -3.23
C ALA A 20 16.13 9.56 -4.61
N THR A 21 16.65 8.34 -4.72
CA THR A 21 16.60 7.58 -5.95
C THR A 21 15.13 7.42 -6.31
N ALA A 22 14.73 8.02 -7.44
CA ALA A 22 13.40 7.80 -7.99
C ALA A 22 13.21 6.29 -8.20
N PHE A 23 11.98 5.82 -8.03
CA PHE A 23 11.66 4.43 -8.31
C PHE A 23 12.05 4.06 -9.74
N ASP A 24 12.81 2.96 -9.91
CA ASP A 24 13.44 2.55 -11.18
C ASP A 24 12.43 1.78 -12.06
N GLY A 25 11.41 2.49 -12.57
CA GLY A 25 10.41 1.95 -13.49
C GLY A 25 9.98 2.99 -14.52
N ASP A 26 9.75 2.57 -15.76
CA ASP A 26 9.27 3.40 -16.86
C ASP A 26 7.73 3.38 -16.94
N VAL A 27 7.11 4.55 -16.76
CA VAL A 27 5.65 4.71 -16.80
C VAL A 27 5.06 4.37 -18.16
N ASN A 28 5.74 4.72 -19.26
CA ASN A 28 5.23 4.45 -20.62
C ASN A 28 5.31 2.95 -20.94
N ALA A 29 6.44 2.32 -20.62
CA ALA A 29 6.59 0.88 -20.77
C ALA A 29 5.58 0.12 -19.88
N GLY A 30 5.33 0.59 -18.67
CA GLY A 30 4.31 0.05 -17.78
C GLY A 30 2.89 0.16 -18.34
N LYS A 31 2.57 1.30 -18.97
CA LYS A 31 1.28 1.50 -19.65
C LYS A 31 1.07 0.48 -20.77
N GLU A 32 2.06 0.25 -21.61
CA GLU A 32 1.97 -0.72 -22.69
C GLU A 32 1.76 -2.15 -22.17
N LYS A 33 2.42 -2.50 -21.07
CA LYS A 33 2.33 -3.84 -20.43
C LYS A 33 1.02 -4.02 -19.65
N SER A 34 0.33 -2.95 -19.27
CA SER A 34 -0.85 -3.00 -18.39
C SER A 34 -2.13 -3.53 -19.04
N ALA A 35 -2.15 -3.77 -20.36
CA ALA A 35 -3.35 -4.17 -21.09
C ALA A 35 -4.02 -5.43 -20.53
N THR A 36 -3.24 -6.44 -20.13
CA THR A 36 -3.78 -7.67 -19.52
C THR A 36 -4.32 -7.45 -18.11
N CYS A 37 -3.79 -6.47 -17.38
CA CYS A 37 -4.21 -6.11 -16.03
C CYS A 37 -5.54 -5.37 -16.04
N ALA A 38 -5.79 -4.58 -17.10
CA ALA A 38 -6.97 -3.73 -17.26
C ALA A 38 -8.30 -4.51 -17.24
N ALA A 39 -8.29 -5.78 -17.62
CA ALA A 39 -9.49 -6.62 -17.62
C ALA A 39 -10.15 -6.73 -16.24
N CYS A 40 -9.35 -6.76 -15.18
CA CYS A 40 -9.83 -6.85 -13.80
C CYS A 40 -9.65 -5.55 -13.02
N HIS A 41 -8.53 -4.85 -13.25
CA HIS A 41 -8.18 -3.64 -12.48
C HIS A 41 -8.62 -2.32 -13.14
N GLY A 42 -9.30 -2.40 -14.30
CA GLY A 42 -9.71 -1.21 -15.06
C GLY A 42 -8.59 -0.61 -15.91
N PRO A 43 -8.92 0.06 -17.01
CA PRO A 43 -7.92 0.68 -17.91
C PRO A 43 -7.16 1.85 -17.26
N ASP A 44 -7.73 2.42 -16.22
CA ASP A 44 -7.19 3.52 -15.41
C ASP A 44 -6.69 3.06 -14.02
N GLY A 45 -6.63 1.74 -13.78
CA GLY A 45 -6.24 1.17 -12.50
C GLY A 45 -7.30 1.27 -11.40
N ASN A 46 -8.51 1.75 -11.72
CA ASN A 46 -9.64 1.79 -10.81
C ASN A 46 -10.60 0.63 -11.14
N ALA A 47 -10.38 -0.48 -10.47
CA ALA A 47 -11.15 -1.71 -10.71
C ALA A 47 -12.66 -1.46 -10.70
N PRO A 48 -13.41 -1.86 -11.75
CA PRO A 48 -14.87 -1.67 -11.78
C PRO A 48 -15.62 -2.67 -10.88
N VAL A 49 -14.96 -3.74 -10.46
CA VAL A 49 -15.53 -4.80 -9.62
C VAL A 49 -14.84 -4.78 -8.26
N ASN A 50 -15.61 -4.65 -7.20
CA ASN A 50 -15.13 -4.35 -5.84
C ASN A 50 -14.26 -5.43 -5.18
N ILE A 51 -14.28 -6.67 -5.71
CA ILE A 51 -13.40 -7.73 -5.21
C ILE A 51 -11.97 -7.61 -5.72
N TYR A 52 -11.73 -6.86 -6.81
CA TYR A 52 -10.41 -6.55 -7.31
C TYR A 52 -9.90 -5.23 -6.72
N PRO A 53 -8.62 -5.11 -6.37
CA PRO A 53 -8.11 -3.86 -5.82
C PRO A 53 -7.97 -2.78 -6.90
N LYS A 54 -8.22 -1.54 -6.50
CA LYS A 54 -7.72 -0.38 -7.22
C LYS A 54 -6.19 -0.38 -7.11
N LEU A 55 -5.50 -0.21 -8.23
CA LEU A 55 -4.05 -0.10 -8.31
C LEU A 55 -3.60 1.34 -8.49
N ALA A 56 -4.48 2.19 -9.05
CA ALA A 56 -4.23 3.61 -9.28
C ALA A 56 -3.79 4.33 -8.01
N GLY A 57 -2.69 5.08 -8.07
CA GLY A 57 -2.18 5.86 -6.95
C GLY A 57 -1.68 5.05 -5.75
N GLN A 58 -1.51 3.74 -5.90
CA GLN A 58 -0.82 2.93 -4.91
C GLN A 58 0.69 3.14 -5.04
N HIS A 59 1.43 3.03 -3.94
CA HIS A 59 2.88 3.19 -3.94
C HIS A 59 3.58 2.20 -4.86
N ALA A 60 4.49 2.68 -5.71
CA ALA A 60 5.23 1.85 -6.65
C ALA A 60 6.01 0.73 -5.94
N ASP A 61 6.71 1.06 -4.84
CA ASP A 61 7.43 0.05 -4.03
C ASP A 61 6.51 -1.05 -3.49
N TYR A 62 5.26 -0.69 -3.14
CA TYR A 62 4.30 -1.68 -2.66
C TYR A 62 3.77 -2.55 -3.80
N ILE A 63 3.45 -1.98 -4.97
CA ILE A 63 3.00 -2.76 -6.14
C ILE A 63 4.12 -3.71 -6.57
N TYR A 64 5.34 -3.22 -6.69
CA TYR A 64 6.51 -4.04 -7.06
C TYR A 64 6.72 -5.19 -6.05
N LYS A 65 6.68 -4.88 -4.74
CA LYS A 65 6.73 -5.90 -3.68
C LYS A 65 5.65 -6.96 -3.88
N GLN A 66 4.39 -6.56 -4.13
CA GLN A 66 3.30 -7.51 -4.31
C GLN A 66 3.49 -8.40 -5.54
N LEU A 67 3.90 -7.85 -6.69
CA LEU A 67 4.14 -8.63 -7.90
C LEU A 67 5.29 -9.64 -7.70
N THR A 68 6.39 -9.22 -7.09
CA THR A 68 7.52 -10.08 -6.76
C THR A 68 7.10 -11.22 -5.84
N GLU A 69 6.34 -10.92 -4.79
CA GLU A 69 5.90 -11.92 -3.81
C GLU A 69 4.83 -12.86 -4.36
N LEU A 70 3.95 -12.39 -5.25
CA LEU A 70 3.00 -13.24 -5.95
C LEU A 70 3.71 -14.25 -6.85
N LYS A 71 4.79 -13.82 -7.54
CA LYS A 71 5.65 -14.72 -8.33
C LYS A 71 6.38 -15.71 -7.44
N SER A 72 6.98 -15.25 -6.34
CA SER A 72 7.65 -16.10 -5.34
C SER A 72 6.67 -17.12 -4.72
N GLY A 73 5.45 -16.70 -4.39
CA GLY A 73 4.42 -17.59 -3.88
C GLY A 73 4.13 -18.76 -4.82
N MET A 74 4.01 -18.50 -6.11
CA MET A 74 3.79 -19.55 -7.11
C MET A 74 4.99 -20.50 -7.20
N THR A 75 6.21 -19.95 -7.31
CA THR A 75 7.43 -20.75 -7.51
C THR A 75 7.82 -21.58 -6.28
N SER A 76 7.47 -21.10 -5.08
CA SER A 76 7.74 -21.80 -3.81
C SER A 76 6.62 -22.76 -3.38
N GLY A 77 5.51 -22.82 -4.13
CA GLY A 77 4.32 -23.57 -3.73
C GLY A 77 3.65 -23.00 -2.48
N GLY A 78 3.67 -21.67 -2.32
CA GLY A 78 3.06 -20.94 -1.21
C GLY A 78 3.89 -20.87 0.07
N LYS A 79 5.13 -21.37 0.06
CA LYS A 79 6.01 -21.34 1.24
C LYS A 79 6.61 -19.97 1.50
N GLU A 80 6.81 -19.19 0.44
CA GLU A 80 7.38 -17.86 0.49
C GLU A 80 6.48 -16.87 -0.27
N GLY A 81 6.55 -15.59 0.10
CA GLY A 81 5.85 -14.52 -0.58
C GLY A 81 4.34 -14.54 -0.36
N ARG A 82 3.58 -14.34 -1.42
CA ARG A 82 2.11 -14.29 -1.40
C ARG A 82 1.52 -15.26 -2.42
N MET A 83 0.65 -16.14 -1.97
CA MET A 83 -0.08 -17.04 -2.87
C MET A 83 -1.48 -16.52 -3.13
N ASP A 84 -1.80 -16.29 -4.40
CA ASP A 84 -3.14 -16.00 -4.89
C ASP A 84 -3.29 -16.67 -6.26
N PRO A 85 -4.24 -17.61 -6.43
CA PRO A 85 -4.29 -18.45 -7.64
C PRO A 85 -4.33 -17.66 -8.94
N VAL A 86 -5.05 -16.53 -8.96
CA VAL A 86 -5.19 -15.69 -10.15
C VAL A 86 -3.95 -14.80 -10.32
N MET A 87 -3.64 -13.99 -9.29
CA MET A 87 -2.59 -12.98 -9.40
C MET A 87 -1.19 -13.60 -9.45
N SER A 88 -0.97 -14.74 -8.78
CA SER A 88 0.31 -15.44 -8.88
C SER A 88 0.55 -15.95 -10.30
N ALA A 89 -0.47 -16.48 -10.98
CA ALA A 89 -0.37 -16.86 -12.40
C ALA A 89 -0.08 -15.65 -13.31
N MET A 90 -0.72 -14.50 -13.04
CA MET A 90 -0.48 -13.27 -13.80
C MET A 90 0.92 -12.68 -13.59
N ALA A 91 1.51 -12.87 -12.42
CA ALA A 91 2.86 -12.40 -12.12
C ALA A 91 3.97 -13.30 -12.69
N MET A 92 3.68 -14.58 -12.99
CA MET A 92 4.67 -15.54 -13.47
C MET A 92 5.46 -15.11 -14.72
N PRO A 93 4.84 -14.60 -15.81
CA PRO A 93 5.55 -14.23 -17.01
C PRO A 93 6.36 -12.93 -16.87
N LEU A 94 6.13 -12.12 -15.81
CA LEU A 94 6.78 -10.82 -15.65
C LEU A 94 8.25 -10.99 -15.25
N ASN A 95 9.14 -10.30 -15.92
CA ASN A 95 10.53 -10.13 -15.45
C ASN A 95 10.60 -8.97 -14.42
N ASP A 96 11.78 -8.74 -13.84
CA ASP A 96 11.99 -7.73 -12.82
C ASP A 96 11.63 -6.31 -13.30
N GLN A 97 12.08 -5.96 -14.52
CA GLN A 97 11.82 -4.65 -15.12
C GLN A 97 10.33 -4.48 -15.46
N ASP A 98 9.65 -5.53 -15.93
CA ASP A 98 8.21 -5.47 -16.18
C ASP A 98 7.42 -5.14 -14.91
N MET A 99 7.80 -5.74 -13.78
CA MET A 99 7.17 -5.47 -12.48
C MET A 99 7.43 -4.03 -12.00
N LYS A 100 8.63 -3.51 -12.24
CA LYS A 100 8.97 -2.11 -11.94
C LYS A 100 8.18 -1.13 -12.82
N ASP A 101 8.13 -1.37 -14.12
CA ASP A 101 7.42 -0.52 -15.06
C ASP A 101 5.91 -0.46 -14.75
N LEU A 102 5.29 -1.63 -14.52
CA LEU A 102 3.89 -1.71 -14.10
C LEU A 102 3.64 -0.98 -12.78
N ALA A 103 4.55 -1.11 -11.82
CA ALA A 103 4.46 -0.42 -10.54
C ALA A 103 4.55 1.10 -10.70
N ALA A 104 5.46 1.60 -11.53
CA ALA A 104 5.58 3.02 -11.84
C ALA A 104 4.31 3.55 -12.53
N TYR A 105 3.79 2.81 -13.51
CA TYR A 105 2.57 3.20 -14.23
C TYR A 105 1.36 3.31 -13.30
N PHE A 106 1.01 2.25 -12.57
CA PHE A 106 -0.16 2.29 -11.70
C PHE A 106 -0.03 3.30 -10.57
N SER A 107 1.18 3.52 -10.05
CA SER A 107 1.46 4.55 -9.06
C SER A 107 1.23 5.97 -9.59
N SER A 108 1.44 6.21 -10.88
CA SER A 108 1.25 7.52 -11.52
C SER A 108 -0.22 7.88 -11.77
N LEU A 109 -1.13 6.92 -11.65
CA LEU A 109 -2.55 7.12 -11.90
C LEU A 109 -3.28 7.69 -10.67
N ASN A 110 -4.44 8.31 -10.91
CA ASN A 110 -5.28 8.82 -9.83
C ASN A 110 -6.29 7.76 -9.36
N MET A 111 -6.26 7.44 -8.08
CA MET A 111 -7.27 6.58 -7.47
C MET A 111 -8.61 7.31 -7.37
N SER A 112 -9.67 6.69 -7.86
CA SER A 112 -11.03 7.22 -7.74
C SER A 112 -11.46 7.24 -6.27
N GLU A 113 -12.10 8.33 -5.87
CA GLU A 113 -12.62 8.50 -4.52
C GLU A 113 -13.79 7.55 -4.25
N GLY A 114 -13.99 7.24 -2.98
CA GLY A 114 -15.13 6.51 -2.47
C GLY A 114 -15.82 7.30 -1.37
N ALA A 115 -16.81 6.70 -0.74
CA ALA A 115 -17.54 7.31 0.36
C ALA A 115 -17.64 6.35 1.55
N THR A 116 -17.52 6.90 2.75
CA THR A 116 -17.79 6.17 4.00
C THR A 116 -19.28 6.26 4.33
N PRO A 117 -19.98 5.14 4.52
CA PRO A 117 -21.35 5.15 5.02
C PRO A 117 -21.42 5.84 6.39
N LYS A 118 -22.46 6.67 6.61
CA LYS A 118 -22.58 7.50 7.83
C LYS A 118 -22.60 6.68 9.12
N ASP A 119 -23.21 5.52 9.08
CA ASP A 119 -23.38 4.61 10.22
C ASP A 119 -22.07 4.00 10.75
N VAL A 120 -21.00 4.03 9.96
CA VAL A 120 -19.69 3.49 10.36
C VAL A 120 -18.64 4.56 10.62
N VAL A 121 -18.93 5.85 10.37
CA VAL A 121 -17.94 6.93 10.47
C VAL A 121 -17.30 7.00 11.86
N ASP A 122 -18.10 7.12 12.90
CA ASP A 122 -17.60 7.35 14.26
C ASP A 122 -16.83 6.13 14.79
N VAL A 123 -17.40 4.94 14.65
CA VAL A 123 -16.79 3.70 15.13
C VAL A 123 -15.53 3.36 14.30
N GLY A 124 -15.61 3.52 12.98
CA GLY A 124 -14.48 3.31 12.08
C GLY A 124 -13.33 4.30 12.35
N ALA A 125 -13.66 5.57 12.54
CA ALA A 125 -12.69 6.61 12.87
C ALA A 125 -12.00 6.34 14.21
N MET A 126 -12.75 5.94 15.23
CA MET A 126 -12.22 5.61 16.56
C MET A 126 -11.23 4.44 16.44
N LEU A 127 -11.65 3.33 15.84
CA LEU A 127 -10.81 2.14 15.71
C LEU A 127 -9.58 2.41 14.80
N TYR A 128 -9.75 3.15 13.72
CA TYR A 128 -8.64 3.50 12.82
C TYR A 128 -7.59 4.41 13.48
N LYS A 129 -8.05 5.47 14.18
CA LYS A 129 -7.18 6.53 14.71
C LYS A 129 -6.64 6.22 16.11
N ALA A 130 -7.39 5.51 16.93
CA ALA A 130 -7.02 5.21 18.32
C ALA A 130 -6.72 3.73 18.56
N GLY A 131 -7.24 2.82 17.74
CA GLY A 131 -7.16 1.39 17.99
C GLY A 131 -8.08 0.98 19.15
N ASP A 132 -7.71 -0.10 19.83
CA ASP A 132 -8.38 -0.60 21.03
C ASP A 132 -7.33 -1.16 21.99
N ALA A 133 -6.97 -0.37 23.00
CA ALA A 133 -5.91 -0.71 23.94
C ALA A 133 -6.26 -1.94 24.81
N GLU A 134 -7.53 -2.14 25.13
CA GLU A 134 -7.97 -3.27 25.96
C GLU A 134 -7.81 -4.59 25.23
N ARG A 135 -8.04 -4.60 23.91
CA ARG A 135 -7.82 -5.75 23.03
C ARG A 135 -6.40 -5.80 22.44
N GLY A 136 -5.56 -4.82 22.75
CA GLY A 136 -4.20 -4.71 22.21
C GLY A 136 -4.16 -4.47 20.71
N ILE A 137 -5.16 -3.76 20.16
CA ILE A 137 -5.23 -3.36 18.75
C ILE A 137 -4.60 -1.96 18.61
N PRO A 138 -3.45 -1.81 17.93
CA PRO A 138 -2.85 -0.50 17.72
C PRO A 138 -3.67 0.33 16.73
N ALA A 139 -3.49 1.65 16.76
CA ALA A 139 -4.08 2.54 15.77
C ALA A 139 -3.54 2.22 14.38
N CYS A 140 -4.42 1.93 13.42
CA CYS A 140 -4.04 1.68 12.01
C CYS A 140 -3.32 2.89 11.40
N ALA A 141 -3.73 4.10 11.84
CA ALA A 141 -3.13 5.37 11.44
C ALA A 141 -1.64 5.49 11.78
N ALA A 142 -1.12 4.74 12.76
CA ALA A 142 0.30 4.77 13.15
C ALA A 142 1.22 4.32 12.00
N CYS A 143 0.78 3.34 11.19
CA CYS A 143 1.53 2.83 10.05
C CYS A 143 0.98 3.34 8.71
N HIS A 144 -0.36 3.37 8.56
CA HIS A 144 -1.00 3.77 7.31
C HIS A 144 -1.24 5.27 7.19
N GLY A 145 -0.87 6.06 8.20
CA GLY A 145 -1.03 7.51 8.23
C GLY A 145 -2.46 7.95 8.56
N PRO A 146 -2.66 9.22 8.95
CA PRO A 146 -3.96 9.73 9.41
C PRO A 146 -5.05 9.72 8.33
N ARG A 147 -4.65 9.74 7.06
CA ARG A 147 -5.53 9.70 5.88
C ARG A 147 -5.45 8.38 5.10
N GLY A 148 -4.83 7.35 5.64
CA GLY A 148 -4.69 6.08 4.94
C GLY A 148 -3.78 6.09 3.71
N ASN A 149 -2.92 7.09 3.58
CA ASN A 149 -2.03 7.22 2.42
C ASN A 149 -0.82 6.29 2.49
N GLY A 150 -0.56 5.65 3.63
CA GLY A 150 0.58 4.77 3.81
C GLY A 150 1.93 5.46 3.78
N SER A 151 2.97 4.69 3.50
CA SER A 151 4.36 5.16 3.36
C SER A 151 5.09 4.32 2.33
N SER A 152 5.55 4.93 1.24
CA SER A 152 6.32 4.24 0.19
C SER A 152 7.61 3.64 0.76
N LEU A 153 8.39 4.44 1.51
CA LEU A 153 9.67 4.00 2.07
C LEU A 153 9.53 2.79 3.01
N ALA A 154 8.48 2.76 3.82
CA ALA A 154 8.19 1.66 4.72
C ALA A 154 7.42 0.52 4.04
N LYS A 155 7.04 0.69 2.77
CA LYS A 155 6.19 -0.25 2.01
C LYS A 155 4.83 -0.52 2.66
N PHE A 156 4.35 0.46 3.45
CA PHE A 156 2.99 0.45 3.98
C PHE A 156 2.05 0.96 2.90
N PRO A 157 1.06 0.17 2.48
CA PRO A 157 0.20 0.56 1.37
C PRO A 157 -0.72 1.73 1.69
N LYS A 158 -1.06 2.48 0.64
CA LYS A 158 -2.25 3.32 0.65
C LYS A 158 -3.48 2.42 0.76
N ILE A 159 -4.33 2.69 1.74
CA ILE A 159 -5.57 1.93 1.99
C ILE A 159 -6.82 2.80 1.91
N SER A 160 -6.65 4.13 1.83
CA SER A 160 -7.76 5.07 1.58
C SER A 160 -8.36 4.87 0.19
N PHE A 161 -9.67 5.02 0.09
CA PHE A 161 -10.45 4.86 -1.15
C PHE A 161 -10.39 3.46 -1.81
N GLN A 162 -9.76 2.50 -1.16
CA GLN A 162 -9.75 1.12 -1.64
C GLN A 162 -11.14 0.49 -1.45
N HIS A 163 -11.49 -0.45 -2.32
CA HIS A 163 -12.78 -1.15 -2.23
C HIS A 163 -12.97 -1.85 -0.88
N PRO A 164 -14.10 -1.60 -0.19
CA PRO A 164 -14.39 -2.23 1.10
C PRO A 164 -14.32 -3.76 1.06
N GLU A 165 -14.86 -4.38 0.01
CA GLU A 165 -14.86 -5.83 -0.16
C GLU A 165 -13.43 -6.39 -0.29
N TYR A 166 -12.56 -5.68 -1.01
CA TYR A 166 -11.16 -6.07 -1.11
C TYR A 166 -10.45 -5.92 0.25
N ILE A 167 -10.62 -4.78 0.96
CA ILE A 167 -10.03 -4.58 2.29
C ILE A 167 -10.49 -5.66 3.25
N LYS A 168 -11.80 -5.94 3.29
CA LYS A 168 -12.40 -6.99 4.11
C LYS A 168 -11.71 -8.32 3.86
N SER A 169 -11.67 -8.75 2.61
CA SER A 169 -11.02 -10.00 2.20
C SER A 169 -9.54 -10.06 2.60
N GLN A 170 -8.80 -8.94 2.49
CA GLN A 170 -7.38 -8.94 2.88
C GLN A 170 -7.19 -9.03 4.40
N LEU A 171 -8.01 -8.35 5.20
CA LEU A 171 -7.97 -8.45 6.66
C LEU A 171 -8.33 -9.87 7.13
N GLU A 172 -9.34 -10.48 6.51
CA GLU A 172 -9.71 -11.88 6.78
C GLU A 172 -8.56 -12.84 6.43
N LYS A 173 -7.93 -12.67 5.27
CA LYS A 173 -6.78 -13.48 4.84
C LYS A 173 -5.54 -13.29 5.72
N PHE A 174 -5.31 -12.10 6.26
CA PHE A 174 -4.25 -11.90 7.26
C PHE A 174 -4.62 -12.58 8.58
N ARG A 175 -5.89 -12.52 8.99
CA ARG A 175 -6.38 -13.12 10.23
C ARG A 175 -6.27 -14.64 10.23
N ASP A 176 -6.62 -15.28 9.13
CA ASP A 176 -6.58 -16.75 9.00
C ASP A 176 -5.21 -17.29 8.52
N GLY A 177 -4.27 -16.39 8.19
CA GLY A 177 -2.91 -16.75 7.77
C GLY A 177 -2.79 -17.15 6.30
N THR A 178 -3.85 -17.15 5.49
CA THR A 178 -3.77 -17.43 4.04
C THR A 178 -3.01 -16.34 3.29
N ARG A 179 -2.94 -15.12 3.87
CA ARG A 179 -2.03 -14.07 3.46
C ARG A 179 -1.04 -13.80 4.59
N HIS A 180 0.24 -14.04 4.32
CA HIS A 180 1.34 -13.96 5.31
C HIS A 180 2.59 -13.25 4.77
N ASN A 181 2.42 -12.38 3.78
CA ASN A 181 3.52 -11.64 3.14
C ASN A 181 3.77 -10.26 3.77
N ASP A 182 3.27 -10.04 4.95
CA ASP A 182 3.46 -8.85 5.75
C ASP A 182 4.81 -8.87 6.48
N LEU A 183 5.40 -7.70 6.64
CA LEU A 183 6.70 -7.58 7.30
C LEU A 183 6.58 -8.01 8.77
N ASN A 184 7.35 -9.02 9.15
CA ASN A 184 7.39 -9.56 10.52
C ASN A 184 6.02 -9.96 11.11
N GLY A 185 5.05 -10.33 10.28
CA GLY A 185 3.72 -10.72 10.75
C GLY A 185 2.85 -9.58 11.29
N MET A 186 3.24 -8.31 11.08
CA MET A 186 2.56 -7.15 11.69
C MET A 186 1.06 -7.09 11.41
N MET A 187 0.65 -7.36 10.16
CA MET A 187 -0.77 -7.34 9.82
C MET A 187 -1.51 -8.55 10.34
N HIS A 188 -0.87 -9.72 10.37
CA HIS A 188 -1.41 -10.93 11.01
C HIS A 188 -1.67 -10.69 12.49
N ASP A 189 -0.67 -10.19 13.23
CA ASP A 189 -0.75 -9.94 14.68
C ASP A 189 -1.85 -8.93 15.06
N ILE A 190 -2.17 -8.02 14.14
CA ILE A 190 -3.29 -7.08 14.30
C ILE A 190 -4.61 -7.77 13.94
N ALA A 191 -4.64 -8.44 12.79
CA ALA A 191 -5.87 -8.99 12.23
C ALA A 191 -6.49 -10.10 13.07
N ILE A 192 -5.69 -10.93 13.75
CA ILE A 192 -6.19 -11.98 14.68
C ILE A 192 -6.99 -11.43 15.87
N LYS A 193 -6.83 -10.13 16.19
CA LYS A 193 -7.55 -9.46 17.27
C LYS A 193 -8.84 -8.80 16.80
N LEU A 194 -9.04 -8.69 15.48
CA LEU A 194 -10.24 -8.08 14.89
C LEU A 194 -11.40 -9.08 14.84
N THR A 195 -12.56 -8.63 15.30
CA THR A 195 -13.82 -9.34 15.09
C THR A 195 -14.31 -9.15 13.64
N ASP A 196 -15.27 -9.96 13.19
CA ASP A 196 -15.91 -9.76 11.88
C ASP A 196 -16.55 -8.38 11.78
N LYS A 197 -17.10 -7.87 12.90
CA LYS A 197 -17.69 -6.54 12.96
C LYS A 197 -16.64 -5.44 12.80
N ASP A 198 -15.46 -5.58 13.42
CA ASP A 198 -14.36 -4.63 13.26
C ASP A 198 -13.88 -4.59 11.81
N ILE A 199 -13.72 -5.76 11.19
CA ILE A 199 -13.29 -5.87 9.78
C ILE A 199 -14.32 -5.23 8.86
N GLU A 200 -15.61 -5.47 9.08
CA GLU A 200 -16.69 -4.85 8.31
C GLU A 200 -16.68 -3.33 8.44
N VAL A 201 -16.59 -2.81 9.67
CA VAL A 201 -16.57 -1.37 9.93
C VAL A 201 -15.33 -0.71 9.34
N LEU A 202 -14.14 -1.27 9.59
CA LEU A 202 -12.89 -0.73 9.06
C LEU A 202 -12.87 -0.72 7.53
N SER A 203 -13.31 -1.80 6.89
CA SER A 203 -13.32 -1.88 5.42
C SER A 203 -14.21 -0.80 4.80
N LYS A 204 -15.41 -0.58 5.34
CA LYS A 204 -16.32 0.48 4.90
C LYS A 204 -15.77 1.87 5.19
N TYR A 205 -15.18 2.07 6.37
CA TYR A 205 -14.58 3.35 6.75
C TYR A 205 -13.44 3.75 5.82
N LEU A 206 -12.53 2.82 5.52
CA LEU A 206 -11.39 3.03 4.65
C LEU A 206 -11.77 3.33 3.20
N GLY A 207 -12.91 2.82 2.75
CA GLY A 207 -13.42 3.07 1.40
C GLY A 207 -13.66 4.54 1.09
N GLY A 208 -13.88 5.38 2.09
CA GLY A 208 -14.06 6.84 1.93
C GLY A 208 -13.13 7.68 2.81
N LEU A 209 -12.10 7.09 3.42
CA LEU A 209 -11.13 7.81 4.24
C LEU A 209 -10.28 8.76 3.40
N HIS A 210 -10.20 10.05 3.78
CA HIS A 210 -9.40 11.10 3.14
C HIS A 210 -8.86 12.14 4.13
#